data_954955a84cef7230c0df829428e413f2
#
_entry.id   954955a84cef7230c0df829428e413f2
#
_cell.length_a   1.000
_cell.length_b   1.000
_cell.length_c   1.000
_cell.angle_alpha   90.00
_cell.angle_beta   90.00
_cell.angle_gamma   90.00
#
_symmetry.space_group_name_H-M   'P 1'
#
loop_
_entity.id
_entity.type
_entity.pdbx_description
1 polymer ?
#
loop_
_entity_poly.entity_id
_entity_poly.type
_entity_poly.pdbx_seq_one_letter_code
_entity_poly.pdbx_strand_id
1 'polypeptide(L)'
;MNKKPIIAFLYDFDKTLCTTDMQDYTFIPSLGYTPGEFWSIANSFGFENRMDGLLAYMYTMIEECRKKGIRLDRDYLVSCGHAIELFPGVQEW
;
A
#
# COMPACT_ATOMS: atom_id res chain seq x y z
N MET A 1 -9.55 43.66 -11.54
CA MET A 1 -9.36 42.85 -10.32
C MET A 1 -8.36 41.74 -10.57
N ASN A 2 -7.32 41.73 -9.78
CA ASN A 2 -6.26 40.72 -9.92
C ASN A 2 -6.65 39.46 -9.21
N LYS A 3 -6.94 38.41 -9.99
CA LYS A 3 -7.14 37.06 -9.44
C LYS A 3 -5.78 36.36 -9.42
N LYS A 4 -5.38 35.88 -8.25
CA LYS A 4 -4.19 35.04 -8.16
C LYS A 4 -4.48 33.67 -8.80
N PRO A 5 -3.56 33.14 -9.59
CA PRO A 5 -3.76 31.79 -10.13
C PRO A 5 -3.77 30.76 -8.99
N ILE A 6 -4.57 29.72 -9.19
CA ILE A 6 -4.60 28.59 -8.27
C ILE A 6 -3.67 27.53 -8.86
N ILE A 7 -2.67 27.13 -8.08
CA ILE A 7 -1.70 26.13 -8.50
C ILE A 7 -1.85 24.93 -7.58
N ALA A 8 -2.02 23.74 -8.16
CA ALA A 8 -2.11 22.50 -7.42
C ALA A 8 -0.92 21.61 -7.76
N PHE A 9 -0.27 21.06 -6.74
CA PHE A 9 0.79 20.08 -6.93
C PHE A 9 0.23 18.70 -6.57
N LEU A 10 0.23 17.81 -7.54
CA LEU A 10 -0.28 16.45 -7.35
C LEU A 10 0.88 15.48 -7.23
N TYR A 11 0.92 14.74 -6.13
CA TYR A 11 1.98 13.78 -5.85
C TYR A 11 1.42 12.38 -5.78
N ASP A 12 2.15 11.42 -6.34
CA ASP A 12 1.94 10.02 -6.03
C ASP A 12 2.38 9.76 -4.59
N PHE A 13 1.99 8.65 -4.00
CA PHE A 13 2.32 8.36 -2.60
C PHE A 13 3.41 7.31 -2.47
N ASP A 14 3.17 6.10 -2.97
CA ASP A 14 4.11 4.99 -2.85
C ASP A 14 5.42 5.31 -3.56
N LYS A 15 6.53 5.23 -2.83
CA LYS A 15 7.89 5.54 -3.33
C LYS A 15 8.08 6.98 -3.81
N THR A 16 7.10 7.83 -3.63
CA THR A 16 7.18 9.26 -3.96
C THR A 16 7.22 10.10 -2.70
N LEU A 17 6.21 10.01 -1.85
CA LEU A 17 6.19 10.68 -0.55
C LEU A 17 6.70 9.78 0.55
N CYS A 18 6.48 8.48 0.45
CA CYS A 18 7.02 7.49 1.38
C CYS A 18 8.09 6.64 0.71
N THR A 19 8.92 6.00 1.53
CA THR A 19 10.16 5.36 1.05
C THR A 19 9.97 4.06 0.30
N THR A 20 8.85 3.35 0.56
CA THR A 20 8.48 2.12 -0.17
C THR A 20 6.98 2.13 -0.42
N ASP A 21 6.46 1.02 -0.98
CA ASP A 21 5.01 0.85 -1.08
C ASP A 21 4.41 0.76 0.33
N MET A 22 3.22 1.32 0.53
CA MET A 22 2.58 1.37 1.85
C MET A 22 2.46 0.01 2.51
N GLN A 23 2.18 -1.02 1.73
CA GLN A 23 1.96 -2.37 2.23
C GLN A 23 3.24 -3.01 2.78
N ASP A 24 4.41 -2.51 2.35
CA ASP A 24 5.70 -3.13 2.69
C ASP A 24 6.12 -2.87 4.15
N TYR A 25 5.60 -1.83 4.80
CA TYR A 25 6.04 -1.45 6.14
C TYR A 25 5.56 -2.39 7.23
N THR A 26 4.28 -2.66 7.30
CA THR A 26 3.70 -3.46 8.38
C THR A 26 2.80 -4.57 7.87
N PHE A 27 1.99 -4.30 6.86
CA PHE A 27 0.99 -5.25 6.41
C PHE A 27 1.63 -6.57 5.95
N ILE A 28 2.55 -6.49 5.00
CA ILE A 28 3.20 -7.69 4.44
C ILE A 28 4.02 -8.43 5.51
N PRO A 29 4.86 -7.76 6.33
CA PRO A 29 5.55 -8.46 7.40
C PRO A 29 4.62 -9.13 8.42
N SER A 30 3.46 -8.55 8.71
CA SER A 30 2.51 -9.13 9.64
C SER A 30 1.91 -10.45 9.14
N LEU A 31 1.95 -10.68 7.83
CA LEU A 31 1.54 -11.95 7.23
C LEU A 31 2.64 -13.01 7.27
N GLY A 32 3.85 -12.64 7.65
CA GLY A 32 5.00 -13.56 7.66
C GLY A 32 5.71 -13.65 6.33
N TYR A 33 5.45 -12.73 5.41
CA TYR A 33 6.09 -12.69 4.09
C TYR A 33 7.08 -11.56 3.98
N THR A 34 8.06 -11.71 3.07
CA THR A 34 8.81 -10.57 2.57
C THR A 34 7.98 -9.86 1.48
N PRO A 35 8.25 -8.58 1.19
CA PRO A 35 7.55 -7.90 0.09
C PRO A 35 7.62 -8.67 -1.23
N GLY A 36 8.80 -9.20 -1.59
CA GLY A 36 8.95 -9.98 -2.81
C GLY A 36 8.07 -11.22 -2.84
N GLU A 37 7.96 -11.93 -1.74
CA GLU A 37 7.10 -13.12 -1.64
C GLU A 37 5.62 -12.75 -1.82
N PHE A 38 5.16 -11.71 -1.14
CA PHE A 38 3.77 -11.28 -1.24
C PHE A 38 3.41 -10.84 -2.67
N TRP A 39 4.25 -9.97 -3.25
CA TRP A 39 3.99 -9.47 -4.60
C TRP A 39 4.08 -10.57 -5.64
N SER A 40 4.93 -11.58 -5.44
CA SER A 40 4.99 -12.75 -6.31
C SER A 40 3.67 -13.54 -6.27
N ILE A 41 3.11 -13.74 -5.08
CA ILE A 41 1.82 -14.43 -4.92
C ILE A 41 0.71 -13.64 -5.63
N ALA A 42 0.64 -12.34 -5.39
CA ALA A 42 -0.39 -11.49 -5.97
C ALA A 42 -0.29 -11.42 -7.49
N ASN A 43 0.91 -11.27 -8.01
CA ASN A 43 1.13 -11.17 -9.46
C ASN A 43 0.83 -12.49 -10.17
N SER A 44 1.23 -13.62 -9.58
CA SER A 44 0.93 -14.94 -10.13
C SER A 44 -0.58 -15.20 -10.15
N PHE A 45 -1.27 -14.84 -9.08
CA PHE A 45 -2.73 -14.97 -9.03
C PHE A 45 -3.39 -14.13 -10.11
N GLY A 46 -2.95 -12.89 -10.28
CA GLY A 46 -3.48 -11.99 -11.31
C GLY A 46 -3.25 -12.53 -12.72
N PHE A 47 -2.06 -13.05 -12.99
CA PHE A 47 -1.72 -13.62 -14.30
C PHE A 47 -2.55 -14.86 -14.59
N GLU A 48 -2.64 -15.81 -13.64
CA GLU A 48 -3.37 -17.06 -13.82
C GLU A 48 -4.87 -16.84 -14.03
N ASN A 49 -5.43 -15.82 -13.39
CA ASN A 49 -6.86 -15.54 -13.46
C ASN A 49 -7.20 -14.40 -14.42
N ARG A 50 -6.22 -13.92 -15.18
CA ARG A 50 -6.39 -12.80 -16.12
C ARG A 50 -7.03 -11.59 -15.44
N MET A 51 -6.58 -11.30 -14.24
CA MET A 51 -7.13 -10.26 -13.38
C MET A 51 -6.22 -9.05 -13.38
N ASP A 52 -6.80 -7.85 -13.29
CA ASP A 52 -6.04 -6.63 -13.11
C ASP A 52 -5.17 -6.71 -11.85
N GLY A 53 -3.94 -6.18 -11.92
CA GLY A 53 -2.99 -6.25 -10.82
C GLY A 53 -3.49 -5.62 -9.53
N LEU A 54 -4.24 -4.53 -9.63
CA LEU A 54 -4.82 -3.85 -8.47
C LEU A 54 -5.83 -4.77 -7.76
N LEU A 55 -6.75 -5.38 -8.53
CA LEU A 55 -7.72 -6.31 -7.97
C LEU A 55 -7.04 -7.57 -7.43
N ALA A 56 -5.99 -8.03 -8.10
CA ALA A 56 -5.26 -9.23 -7.69
C ALA A 56 -4.60 -9.05 -6.33
N TYR A 57 -3.92 -7.93 -6.09
CA TYR A 57 -3.28 -7.74 -4.80
C TYR A 57 -4.30 -7.49 -3.69
N MET A 58 -5.41 -6.81 -3.96
CA MET A 58 -6.46 -6.61 -2.97
C MET A 58 -7.09 -7.94 -2.57
N TYR A 59 -7.36 -8.81 -3.55
CA TYR A 59 -7.85 -10.16 -3.27
C TYR A 59 -6.84 -10.94 -2.42
N THR A 60 -5.56 -10.87 -2.79
CA THR A 60 -4.51 -11.56 -2.04
C THR A 60 -4.42 -11.06 -0.61
N MET A 61 -4.55 -9.74 -0.37
CA MET A 61 -4.60 -9.18 0.97
C MET A 61 -5.71 -9.81 1.80
N ILE A 62 -6.91 -9.88 1.23
CA ILE A 62 -8.08 -10.44 1.93
C ILE A 62 -7.87 -11.92 2.24
N GLU A 63 -7.45 -12.70 1.24
CA GLU A 63 -7.26 -14.14 1.40
C GLU A 63 -6.16 -14.49 2.39
N GLU A 64 -5.02 -13.78 2.34
CA GLU A 64 -3.93 -14.06 3.26
C GLU A 64 -4.27 -13.66 4.68
N CYS A 65 -5.01 -12.56 4.88
CA CYS A 65 -5.51 -12.20 6.22
C CYS A 65 -6.46 -13.26 6.74
N ARG A 66 -7.35 -13.78 5.89
CA ARG A 66 -8.28 -14.83 6.29
C ARG A 66 -7.54 -16.10 6.72
N LYS A 67 -6.53 -16.51 5.94
CA LYS A 67 -5.72 -17.70 6.25
C LYS A 67 -4.94 -17.57 7.55
N LYS A 68 -4.48 -16.35 7.85
CA LYS A 68 -3.67 -16.09 9.04
C LYS A 68 -4.50 -15.71 10.26
N GLY A 69 -5.83 -15.63 10.12
CA GLY A 69 -6.71 -15.24 11.22
C GLY A 69 -6.63 -13.76 11.59
N ILE A 70 -6.16 -12.93 10.69
CA ILE A 70 -6.06 -11.47 10.88
C ILE A 70 -7.37 -10.84 10.43
N ARG A 71 -7.96 -10.03 11.32
CA ARG A 71 -9.17 -9.27 10.97
C ARG A 71 -8.78 -8.04 10.15
N LEU A 72 -9.11 -8.06 8.87
CA LEU A 72 -8.82 -6.95 7.96
C LEU A 72 -9.93 -5.91 8.06
N ASP A 73 -9.75 -4.95 8.96
CA ASP A 73 -10.70 -3.87 9.17
C ASP A 73 -9.98 -2.52 9.16
N ARG A 74 -10.76 -1.45 9.34
CA ARG A 74 -10.21 -0.10 9.33
C ARG A 74 -9.16 0.12 10.42
N ASP A 75 -9.41 -0.38 11.62
CA ASP A 75 -8.49 -0.18 12.75
C ASP A 75 -7.14 -0.87 12.49
N TYR A 76 -7.17 -2.07 11.92
CA TYR A 76 -5.94 -2.76 11.54
C TYR A 76 -5.17 -1.99 10.48
N LEU A 77 -5.87 -1.51 9.44
CA LEU A 77 -5.21 -0.74 8.37
C LEU A 77 -4.62 0.58 8.88
N VAL A 78 -5.33 1.26 9.79
CA VAL A 78 -4.80 2.47 10.42
C VAL A 78 -3.55 2.16 11.21
N SER A 79 -3.53 1.06 11.96
CA SER A 79 -2.34 0.67 12.72
C SER A 79 -1.16 0.36 11.79
N CYS A 80 -1.40 -0.26 10.64
CA CYS A 80 -0.36 -0.48 9.64
C CYS A 80 0.21 0.83 9.10
N GLY A 81 -0.64 1.86 8.96
CA GLY A 81 -0.22 3.17 8.47
C GLY A 81 0.74 3.91 9.39
N HIS A 82 0.75 3.61 10.69
CA HIS A 82 1.65 4.29 11.64
C HIS A 82 3.14 3.99 11.41
N ALA A 83 3.47 2.91 10.72
CA ALA A 83 4.85 2.54 10.46
C ALA A 83 5.42 3.10 9.15
N ILE A 84 4.62 3.83 8.39
CA ILE A 84 5.04 4.37 7.10
C ILE A 84 6.09 5.45 7.30
N GLU A 85 7.19 5.36 6.57
CA GLU A 85 8.25 6.35 6.58
C GLU A 85 8.11 7.30 5.40
N LEU A 86 8.06 8.60 5.68
CA LEU A 86 8.06 9.63 4.66
C LEU A 86 9.49 10.06 4.34
N PHE A 87 9.73 10.46 3.10
CA PHE A 87 11.01 11.06 2.75
C PHE A 87 11.24 12.34 3.55
N PRO A 88 12.51 12.70 3.82
CA PRO A 88 12.81 13.95 4.53
C PRO A 88 12.18 15.16 3.83
N GLY A 89 11.56 16.03 4.61
CA GLY A 89 10.97 17.27 4.13
C GLY A 89 9.49 17.16 3.71
N VAL A 90 8.93 15.95 3.63
CA VAL A 90 7.53 15.77 3.19
C VAL A 90 6.55 16.43 4.17
N GLN A 91 6.75 16.23 5.47
CA GLN A 91 5.87 16.80 6.49
C GLN A 91 5.91 18.31 6.55
N GLU A 92 7.07 18.89 6.25
CA GLU A 92 7.29 20.34 6.27
C GLU A 92 6.79 21.01 4.98
N TRP A 93 6.62 20.28 3.92
CA TRP A 93 6.14 20.77 2.64
C TRP A 93 4.70 21.23 2.73
#